data_17f983539f19ea7b14e3fcc60c745f50
#
_entry.id   17f983539f19ea7b14e3fcc60c745f50
#
_cell.length_a   1.000
_cell.length_b   1.000
_cell.length_c   1.000
_cell.angle_alpha   90.00
_cell.angle_beta   90.00
_cell.angle_gamma   90.00
#
_symmetry.space_group_name_H-M   'P 1'
#
loop_
_entity.id
_entity.type
_entity.pdbx_description
1 polymer ?
#
loop_
_entity_poly.entity_id
_entity_poly.type
_entity_poly.pdbx_seq_one_letter_code
_entity_poly.pdbx_strand_id
1 'polypeptide(L)'
;MEKISYQDQEIRRWDVGPSTFLASPEQGALLMNWHLNMGDGSVRDVIHWPETLGDSGIRNVHGGIPILFPFAGRCVHDGEDDKWTPTTGVPVEMPMHGFAKDADFFIRSIDQSGFEAELVQKDNKFYPYDYTFTVIYHFLELSLQLFENCVSVLFGWFEIFVQIVELA
;
A
#
# COMPACT_ATOMS: atom_id res chain seq x y z
N MET A 1 -14.41 2.51 12.47
CA MET A 1 -13.00 2.02 12.44
C MET A 1 -12.57 1.64 13.85
N GLU A 2 -11.93 0.52 14.00
CA GLU A 2 -11.49 -0.05 15.27
C GLU A 2 -10.02 -0.49 15.17
N LYS A 3 -9.25 -0.33 16.26
CA LYS A 3 -7.94 -0.96 16.42
C LYS A 3 -8.14 -2.37 16.97
N ILE A 4 -7.55 -3.34 16.31
CA ILE A 4 -7.61 -4.74 16.74
C ILE A 4 -6.21 -5.37 16.74
N SER A 5 -6.05 -6.45 17.51
CA SER A 5 -4.90 -7.34 17.36
C SER A 5 -5.28 -8.48 16.41
N TYR A 6 -4.52 -8.68 15.37
CA TYR A 6 -4.70 -9.73 14.39
C TYR A 6 -3.34 -10.33 14.02
N GLN A 7 -3.16 -11.64 14.22
CA GLN A 7 -1.88 -12.33 14.00
C GLN A 7 -0.69 -11.63 14.70
N ASP A 8 -0.90 -11.25 15.98
CA ASP A 8 0.08 -10.54 16.83
C ASP A 8 0.52 -9.16 16.31
N GLN A 9 -0.25 -8.57 15.38
CA GLN A 9 -0.05 -7.23 14.85
C GLN A 9 -1.19 -6.31 15.28
N GLU A 10 -0.89 -5.05 15.63
CA GLU A 10 -1.91 -4.00 15.77
C GLU A 10 -2.28 -3.49 14.40
N ILE A 11 -3.54 -3.67 14.02
CA ILE A 11 -4.08 -3.25 12.72
C ILE A 11 -5.37 -2.45 12.89
N ARG A 12 -5.93 -2.00 11.79
CA ARG A 12 -7.22 -1.31 11.74
C ARG A 12 -8.25 -2.16 11.02
N ARG A 13 -9.48 -2.11 11.53
CA ARG A 13 -10.65 -2.76 10.97
C ARG A 13 -11.73 -1.74 10.65
N TRP A 14 -12.32 -1.87 9.48
CA TRP A 14 -13.51 -1.13 9.05
C TRP A 14 -14.61 -2.12 8.69
N ASP A 15 -15.80 -1.91 9.27
CA ASP A 15 -17.02 -2.63 8.88
C ASP A 15 -17.93 -1.62 8.17
N VAL A 16 -18.23 -1.90 6.89
CA VAL A 16 -19.03 -1.04 6.01
C VAL A 16 -20.06 -1.89 5.29
N GLY A 17 -21.30 -1.87 5.76
CA GLY A 17 -22.35 -2.77 5.25
C GLY A 17 -21.95 -4.24 5.39
N PRO A 18 -21.98 -5.03 4.29
CA PRO A 18 -21.57 -6.43 4.31
C PRO A 18 -20.04 -6.64 4.30
N SER A 19 -19.25 -5.58 4.11
CA SER A 19 -17.81 -5.66 3.95
C SER A 19 -17.05 -5.39 5.23
N THR A 20 -15.96 -6.15 5.46
CA THR A 20 -14.96 -5.88 6.48
C THR A 20 -13.60 -5.72 5.81
N PHE A 21 -12.94 -4.58 6.05
CA PHE A 21 -11.60 -4.31 5.56
C PHE A 21 -10.60 -4.34 6.72
N LEU A 22 -9.47 -5.02 6.52
CA LEU A 22 -8.35 -5.07 7.45
C LEU A 22 -7.13 -4.40 6.81
N ALA A 23 -6.55 -3.43 7.50
CA ALA A 23 -5.40 -2.71 6.97
C ALA A 23 -4.37 -2.37 8.05
N SER A 24 -3.12 -2.19 7.63
CA SER A 24 -2.03 -1.63 8.40
C SER A 24 -1.57 -0.32 7.76
N PRO A 25 -2.24 0.79 8.06
CA PRO A 25 -1.95 2.07 7.40
C PRO A 25 -0.53 2.58 7.65
N GLU A 26 -0.02 2.38 8.86
CA GLU A 26 1.31 2.84 9.28
C GLU A 26 2.44 2.04 8.63
N GLN A 27 2.21 0.77 8.28
CA GLN A 27 3.22 -0.14 7.71
C GLN A 27 2.93 -0.37 6.23
N GLY A 28 3.60 0.39 5.35
CA GLY A 28 3.45 0.25 3.91
C GLY A 28 2.11 0.71 3.35
N ALA A 29 1.26 1.41 4.14
CA ALA A 29 -0.13 1.73 3.80
C ALA A 29 -0.91 0.51 3.27
N LEU A 30 -0.68 -0.65 3.86
CA LEU A 30 -1.08 -1.96 3.36
C LEU A 30 -2.56 -2.23 3.64
N LEU A 31 -3.35 -2.50 2.60
CA LEU A 31 -4.63 -3.19 2.74
C LEU A 31 -4.39 -4.70 2.79
N MET A 32 -4.69 -5.33 3.92
CA MET A 32 -4.40 -6.74 4.16
C MET A 32 -5.47 -7.64 3.58
N ASN A 33 -6.74 -7.40 3.94
CA ASN A 33 -7.84 -8.26 3.55
C ASN A 33 -9.14 -7.47 3.36
N TRP A 34 -10.00 -8.00 2.52
CA TRP A 34 -11.39 -7.59 2.36
C TRP A 34 -12.28 -8.82 2.44
N HIS A 35 -13.05 -8.92 3.50
CA HIS A 35 -14.07 -9.95 3.71
C HIS A 35 -15.45 -9.43 3.28
N LEU A 36 -16.21 -10.24 2.58
CA LEU A 36 -17.60 -9.97 2.21
C LEU A 36 -18.53 -11.01 2.83
N ASN A 37 -19.49 -10.55 3.63
CA ASN A 37 -20.58 -11.38 4.14
C ASN A 37 -21.62 -11.57 3.02
N MET A 38 -21.85 -12.83 2.62
CA MET A 38 -22.72 -13.19 1.50
C MET A 38 -24.21 -13.22 1.86
N GLY A 39 -24.59 -12.93 3.12
CA GLY A 39 -25.98 -12.92 3.57
C GLY A 39 -26.58 -14.28 3.88
N ASP A 40 -25.95 -15.37 3.45
CA ASP A 40 -26.32 -16.75 3.80
C ASP A 40 -25.54 -17.29 5.02
N GLY A 41 -24.75 -16.43 5.66
CA GLY A 41 -23.86 -16.74 6.78
C GLY A 41 -22.46 -17.17 6.36
N SER A 42 -22.18 -17.28 5.05
CA SER A 42 -20.83 -17.49 4.55
C SER A 42 -20.08 -16.15 4.42
N VAL A 43 -18.75 -16.22 4.51
CA VAL A 43 -17.85 -15.10 4.29
C VAL A 43 -16.93 -15.45 3.13
N ARG A 44 -16.77 -14.51 2.19
CA ARG A 44 -15.86 -14.62 1.06
C ARG A 44 -14.69 -13.69 1.23
N ASP A 45 -13.48 -14.21 1.09
CA ASP A 45 -12.28 -13.40 0.92
C ASP A 45 -12.24 -12.83 -0.50
N VAL A 46 -12.32 -11.50 -0.60
CA VAL A 46 -12.18 -10.79 -1.88
C VAL A 46 -10.70 -10.57 -2.19
N ILE A 47 -9.93 -10.27 -1.15
CA ILE A 47 -8.47 -10.11 -1.21
C ILE A 47 -7.86 -11.20 -0.36
N HIS A 48 -6.92 -11.96 -0.93
CA HIS A 48 -6.25 -13.02 -0.21
C HIS A 48 -5.31 -12.47 0.87
N TRP A 49 -5.39 -13.07 2.07
CA TRP A 49 -4.44 -12.90 3.15
C TRP A 49 -4.16 -14.27 3.79
N PRO A 50 -2.90 -14.65 4.05
CA PRO A 50 -2.60 -15.97 4.61
C PRO A 50 -3.08 -16.10 6.06
N GLU A 51 -3.42 -17.33 6.47
CA GLU A 51 -3.88 -17.64 7.82
C GLU A 51 -2.80 -17.38 8.89
N THR A 52 -1.54 -17.47 8.52
CA THR A 52 -0.39 -17.25 9.41
C THR A 52 0.66 -16.37 8.74
N LEU A 53 1.23 -15.46 9.53
CA LEU A 53 2.44 -14.74 9.13
C LEU A 53 3.65 -15.64 9.34
N GLY A 54 4.55 -15.68 8.35
CA GLY A 54 5.88 -16.26 8.54
C GLY A 54 6.77 -15.38 9.42
N ASP A 55 8.01 -15.81 9.66
CA ASP A 55 9.00 -15.11 10.49
C ASP A 55 9.34 -13.70 10.01
N SER A 56 9.05 -13.38 8.76
CA SER A 56 9.34 -12.10 8.12
C SER A 56 8.30 -11.00 8.39
N GLY A 57 7.24 -11.31 9.13
CA GLY A 57 6.20 -10.35 9.52
C GLY A 57 5.34 -9.87 8.35
N ILE A 58 4.52 -8.85 8.63
CA ILE A 58 3.45 -8.34 7.74
C ILE A 58 3.95 -7.81 6.39
N ARG A 59 5.16 -7.23 6.33
CA ARG A 59 5.69 -6.55 5.14
C ARG A 59 6.15 -7.49 4.02
N ASN A 60 6.41 -8.76 4.34
CA ASN A 60 6.91 -9.76 3.39
C ASN A 60 5.88 -10.84 3.08
N VAL A 61 4.61 -10.56 3.34
CA VAL A 61 3.51 -11.48 3.07
C VAL A 61 3.13 -11.41 1.59
N HIS A 62 2.89 -12.57 0.99
CA HIS A 62 2.26 -12.68 -0.33
C HIS A 62 0.73 -12.62 -0.17
N GLY A 63 0.20 -11.41 -0.05
CA GLY A 63 -1.22 -11.15 0.16
C GLY A 63 -1.52 -9.66 0.29
N GLY A 64 -2.80 -9.32 0.31
CA GLY A 64 -3.23 -7.93 0.39
C GLY A 64 -2.99 -7.12 -0.89
N ILE A 65 -3.05 -5.81 -0.75
CA ILE A 65 -2.68 -4.83 -1.79
C ILE A 65 -1.46 -4.05 -1.30
N PRO A 66 -0.24 -4.47 -1.65
CA PRO A 66 0.97 -3.73 -1.32
C PRO A 66 1.08 -2.47 -2.19
N ILE A 67 1.57 -1.38 -1.61
CA ILE A 67 1.85 -0.14 -2.34
C ILE A 67 3.20 -0.24 -3.03
N LEU A 68 3.21 -0.15 -4.36
CA LEU A 68 4.40 -0.34 -5.20
C LEU A 68 4.89 1.01 -5.73
N PHE A 69 5.84 1.62 -5.04
CA PHE A 69 6.41 2.91 -5.43
C PHE A 69 7.93 2.91 -5.23
N PRO A 70 8.73 3.51 -6.15
CA PRO A 70 8.33 4.23 -7.37
C PRO A 70 8.12 3.33 -8.60
N PHE A 71 8.39 2.03 -8.50
CA PHE A 71 8.26 1.09 -9.63
C PHE A 71 7.44 -0.14 -9.25
N ALA A 72 6.52 -0.54 -10.14
CA ALA A 72 5.69 -1.72 -9.93
C ALA A 72 6.41 -3.06 -10.15
N GLY A 73 7.56 -3.04 -10.79
CA GLY A 73 8.34 -4.24 -11.12
C GLY A 73 9.80 -4.14 -10.72
N ARG A 74 10.60 -5.05 -11.25
CA ARG A 74 12.06 -5.04 -11.13
C ARG A 74 12.66 -4.06 -12.11
N CYS A 75 13.59 -3.25 -11.65
CA CYS A 75 14.43 -2.41 -12.51
C CYS A 75 15.63 -3.20 -13.01
N VAL A 76 16.03 -2.94 -14.27
CA VAL A 76 17.24 -3.54 -14.87
C VAL A 76 18.02 -2.44 -15.56
N HIS A 77 19.32 -2.33 -15.27
CA HIS A 77 20.24 -1.41 -15.92
C HIS A 77 21.48 -2.17 -16.42
N ASP A 78 21.76 -2.09 -17.71
CA ASP A 78 22.89 -2.77 -18.39
C ASP A 78 22.96 -4.27 -18.08
N GLY A 79 21.80 -4.94 -17.94
CA GLY A 79 21.70 -6.37 -17.63
C GLY A 79 21.88 -6.72 -16.15
N GLU A 80 22.04 -5.73 -15.27
CA GLU A 80 22.07 -5.92 -13.83
C GLU A 80 20.69 -5.68 -13.22
N ASP A 81 20.20 -6.67 -12.48
CA ASP A 81 18.93 -6.61 -11.77
C ASP A 81 18.99 -5.62 -10.59
N ASP A 82 17.79 -5.12 -10.23
CA ASP A 82 17.59 -4.23 -9.08
C ASP A 82 18.40 -2.91 -9.15
N LYS A 83 18.65 -2.43 -10.39
CA LYS A 83 19.31 -1.14 -10.66
C LYS A 83 18.52 -0.28 -11.62
N TRP A 84 18.59 1.02 -11.44
CA TRP A 84 18.06 2.03 -12.37
C TRP A 84 18.94 3.27 -12.39
N THR A 85 18.80 4.09 -13.44
CA THR A 85 19.58 5.32 -13.58
C THR A 85 18.68 6.54 -13.46
N PRO A 86 18.79 7.30 -12.36
CA PRO A 86 18.11 8.58 -12.24
C PRO A 86 18.71 9.64 -13.18
N THR A 87 18.09 10.83 -13.24
CA THR A 87 18.56 11.96 -14.08
C THR A 87 19.98 12.42 -13.73
N THR A 88 20.50 12.06 -12.57
CA THR A 88 21.91 12.29 -12.18
C THR A 88 22.91 11.51 -13.04
N GLY A 89 22.45 10.50 -13.77
CA GLY A 89 23.26 9.64 -14.64
C GLY A 89 24.06 8.57 -13.90
N VAL A 90 23.97 8.49 -12.57
CA VAL A 90 24.67 7.47 -11.77
C VAL A 90 23.68 6.36 -11.42
N PRO A 91 23.93 5.09 -11.82
CA PRO A 91 23.09 3.97 -11.44
C PRO A 91 23.00 3.80 -9.92
N VAL A 92 21.80 3.55 -9.43
CA VAL A 92 21.53 3.28 -8.01
C VAL A 92 20.73 1.99 -7.86
N GLU A 93 20.81 1.36 -6.70
CA GLU A 93 20.00 0.20 -6.37
C GLU A 93 18.52 0.59 -6.25
N MET A 94 17.64 -0.33 -6.63
CA MET A 94 16.20 -0.20 -6.44
C MET A 94 15.63 -1.59 -6.10
N PRO A 95 15.08 -1.78 -4.90
CA PRO A 95 14.43 -3.04 -4.56
C PRO A 95 13.30 -3.37 -5.54
N MET A 96 13.09 -4.65 -5.78
CA MET A 96 11.95 -5.10 -6.57
C MET A 96 10.65 -4.54 -5.95
N HIS A 97 9.80 -3.95 -6.78
CA HIS A 97 8.58 -3.23 -6.38
C HIS A 97 8.80 -1.89 -5.65
N GLY A 98 10.01 -1.37 -5.67
CA GLY A 98 10.33 -0.16 -4.94
C GLY A 98 10.44 -0.36 -3.43
N PHE A 99 10.24 0.70 -2.67
CA PHE A 99 10.49 0.70 -1.23
C PHE A 99 9.27 1.08 -0.38
N ALA A 100 8.18 1.55 -0.99
CA ALA A 100 7.01 2.04 -0.23
C ALA A 100 6.34 0.95 0.60
N LYS A 101 6.23 -0.28 0.08
CA LYS A 101 5.65 -1.43 0.81
C LYS A 101 6.37 -1.73 2.13
N ASP A 102 7.65 -1.37 2.24
CA ASP A 102 8.49 -1.60 3.41
C ASP A 102 8.67 -0.35 4.28
N ALA A 103 8.10 0.78 3.87
CA ALA A 103 8.24 2.06 4.56
C ALA A 103 7.22 2.24 5.69
N ASP A 104 7.56 3.12 6.64
CA ASP A 104 6.61 3.62 7.62
C ASP A 104 5.93 4.87 7.08
N PHE A 105 4.60 4.87 7.08
CA PHE A 105 3.76 5.98 6.64
C PHE A 105 3.26 6.79 7.83
N PHE A 106 3.18 8.09 7.64
CA PHE A 106 2.53 9.00 8.56
C PHE A 106 1.04 9.10 8.23
N ILE A 107 0.17 8.90 9.24
CA ILE A 107 -1.27 8.99 9.04
C ILE A 107 -1.71 10.45 9.07
N ARG A 108 -2.24 10.94 7.95
CA ARG A 108 -2.79 12.28 7.80
C ARG A 108 -4.21 12.36 8.33
N SER A 109 -5.01 11.37 7.96
CA SER A 109 -6.38 11.22 8.46
C SER A 109 -6.78 9.75 8.52
N ILE A 110 -7.67 9.42 9.44
CA ILE A 110 -8.27 8.09 9.57
C ILE A 110 -9.63 8.25 10.21
N ASP A 111 -10.67 7.74 9.56
CA ASP A 111 -12.06 7.81 10.03
C ASP A 111 -12.86 6.56 9.66
N GLN A 112 -14.21 6.62 9.72
CA GLN A 112 -15.09 5.50 9.41
C GLN A 112 -15.12 5.15 7.91
N SER A 113 -14.68 6.05 7.03
CA SER A 113 -14.71 5.87 5.58
C SER A 113 -13.38 5.39 4.99
N GLY A 114 -12.28 5.43 5.77
CA GLY A 114 -10.98 5.01 5.28
C GLY A 114 -9.80 5.70 5.96
N PHE A 115 -8.72 5.88 5.21
CA PHE A 115 -7.53 6.56 5.72
C PHE A 115 -6.74 7.25 4.60
N GLU A 116 -5.97 8.25 5.00
CA GLU A 116 -4.93 8.91 4.20
C GLU A 116 -3.59 8.75 4.91
N ALA A 117 -2.62 8.21 4.20
CA ALA A 117 -1.28 7.96 4.68
C ALA A 117 -0.24 8.62 3.77
N GLU A 118 0.82 9.15 4.33
CA GLU A 118 1.84 9.93 3.61
C GLU A 118 3.23 9.38 3.90
N LEU A 119 4.01 9.20 2.84
CA LEU A 119 5.43 8.92 2.90
C LEU A 119 6.19 10.15 2.40
N VAL A 120 6.86 10.83 3.33
CA VAL A 120 7.75 11.95 3.02
C VAL A 120 9.17 11.49 3.21
N GLN A 121 9.97 11.58 2.17
CA GLN A 121 11.35 11.17 2.27
C GLN A 121 12.27 12.15 1.57
N LYS A 122 13.41 12.42 2.24
CA LYS A 122 14.54 13.18 1.73
C LYS A 122 15.76 12.28 1.76
N ASP A 123 16.70 12.49 0.86
CA ASP A 123 17.96 11.76 0.81
C ASP A 123 17.82 10.24 0.76
N ASN A 124 16.81 9.73 0.02
CA ASN A 124 16.65 8.31 -0.17
C ASN A 124 17.74 7.77 -1.11
N LYS A 125 18.54 6.82 -0.64
CA LYS A 125 19.62 6.21 -1.43
C LYS A 125 19.15 5.48 -2.69
N PHE A 126 17.90 5.02 -2.72
CA PHE A 126 17.29 4.33 -3.87
C PHE A 126 16.64 5.30 -4.85
N TYR A 127 16.24 6.50 -4.37
CA TYR A 127 15.47 7.47 -5.13
C TYR A 127 15.92 8.89 -4.75
N PRO A 128 16.90 9.47 -5.49
CA PRO A 128 17.60 10.70 -5.11
C PRO A 128 16.77 11.96 -5.45
N TYR A 129 15.50 11.95 -5.15
CA TYR A 129 14.59 13.08 -5.31
C TYR A 129 13.80 13.29 -4.03
N ASP A 130 13.57 14.54 -3.67
CA ASP A 130 12.62 14.89 -2.61
C ASP A 130 11.20 14.67 -3.13
N TYR A 131 10.37 13.99 -2.35
CA TYR A 131 8.98 13.72 -2.72
C TYR A 131 8.08 13.62 -1.49
N THR A 132 6.80 13.83 -1.75
CA THR A 132 5.70 13.44 -0.88
C THR A 132 4.83 12.46 -1.66
N PHE A 133 4.66 11.27 -1.13
CA PHE A 133 3.82 10.24 -1.72
C PHE A 133 2.64 9.97 -0.79
N THR A 134 1.42 10.15 -1.30
CA THR A 134 0.18 10.02 -0.54
C THR A 134 -0.64 8.85 -1.05
N VAL A 135 -1.15 8.05 -0.12
CA VAL A 135 -2.03 6.91 -0.37
C VAL A 135 -3.35 7.18 0.35
N ILE A 136 -4.47 7.09 -0.37
CA ILE A 136 -5.81 7.33 0.16
C ILE A 136 -6.67 6.11 -0.14
N TYR A 137 -7.28 5.54 0.90
CA TYR A 137 -8.28 4.49 0.80
C TYR A 137 -9.65 5.01 1.20
N HIS A 138 -10.65 4.75 0.36
CA HIS A 138 -12.06 4.89 0.70
C HIS A 138 -12.73 3.53 0.65
N PHE A 139 -13.32 3.10 1.77
CA PHE A 139 -14.03 1.85 1.93
C PHE A 139 -15.53 2.06 1.79
N LEU A 140 -16.14 1.32 0.89
CA LEU A 140 -17.56 1.36 0.57
C LEU A 140 -18.18 -0.02 0.77
N GLU A 141 -19.51 -0.14 0.75
CA GLU A 141 -20.18 -1.41 1.06
C GLU A 141 -19.75 -2.58 0.16
N LEU A 142 -19.60 -2.34 -1.14
CA LEU A 142 -19.25 -3.35 -2.13
C LEU A 142 -18.09 -2.92 -3.03
N SER A 143 -17.34 -1.90 -2.62
CA SER A 143 -16.19 -1.41 -3.39
C SER A 143 -15.15 -0.77 -2.47
N LEU A 144 -13.94 -0.63 -2.99
CA LEU A 144 -12.92 0.23 -2.41
C LEU A 144 -12.34 1.13 -3.50
N GLN A 145 -11.92 2.31 -3.11
CA GLN A 145 -11.19 3.24 -3.97
C GLN A 145 -9.80 3.46 -3.35
N LEU A 146 -8.78 3.30 -4.17
CA LEU A 146 -7.40 3.56 -3.81
C LEU A 146 -6.86 4.66 -4.73
N PHE A 147 -6.34 5.73 -4.13
CA PHE A 147 -5.67 6.83 -4.82
C PHE A 147 -4.23 6.90 -4.37
N GLU A 148 -3.33 7.05 -5.32
CA GLU A 148 -1.91 7.25 -5.08
C GLU A 148 -1.47 8.54 -5.77
N ASN A 149 -0.89 9.47 -5.01
CA ASN A 149 -0.40 10.75 -5.51
C ASN A 149 1.06 10.93 -5.13
N CYS A 150 1.89 11.35 -6.08
CA CYS A 150 3.26 11.72 -5.83
C CYS A 150 3.52 13.17 -6.23
N VAL A 151 4.01 13.98 -5.30
CA VAL A 151 4.46 15.33 -5.56
C VAL A 151 5.99 15.36 -5.41
N SER A 152 6.70 15.63 -6.50
CA SER A 152 8.15 15.78 -6.51
C SER A 152 8.54 17.19 -6.96
N VAL A 153 9.58 17.75 -6.33
CA VAL A 153 10.09 19.08 -6.65
C VAL A 153 10.58 19.21 -8.10
N LEU A 154 10.97 18.09 -8.74
CA LEU A 154 11.54 18.07 -10.09
C LEU A 154 10.52 17.83 -11.20
N PHE A 155 9.38 17.21 -10.95
CA PHE A 155 8.48 16.73 -11.98
C PHE A 155 7.06 17.33 -11.96
N GLY A 156 6.75 18.18 -10.98
CA GLY A 156 5.37 18.66 -10.79
C GLY A 156 4.43 17.58 -10.24
N TRP A 157 3.13 17.77 -10.41
CA TRP A 157 2.12 16.83 -9.96
C TRP A 157 2.07 15.61 -10.88
N PHE A 158 2.24 14.42 -10.33
CA PHE A 158 1.87 13.17 -10.97
C PHE A 158 0.75 12.52 -10.16
N GLU A 159 -0.45 12.47 -10.73
CA GLU A 159 -1.46 11.51 -10.27
C GLU A 159 -1.07 10.15 -10.81
N ILE A 160 -0.71 9.24 -9.93
CA ILE A 160 -0.41 7.88 -10.29
C ILE A 160 -1.52 7.00 -9.70
N PHE A 161 -2.46 6.62 -10.52
CA PHE A 161 -3.47 5.58 -10.34
C PHE A 161 -4.65 5.86 -9.39
N VAL A 162 -5.84 5.77 -9.98
CA VAL A 162 -7.08 5.43 -9.30
C VAL A 162 -7.35 3.95 -9.57
N GLN A 163 -7.25 3.09 -8.58
CA GLN A 163 -7.80 1.74 -8.64
C GLN A 163 -9.19 1.73 -7.99
N ILE A 164 -10.22 1.43 -8.76
CA ILE A 164 -11.55 1.18 -8.24
C ILE A 164 -11.78 -0.33 -8.37
N VAL A 165 -11.97 -1.00 -7.25
CA VAL A 165 -12.42 -2.41 -7.22
C VAL A 165 -13.89 -2.40 -6.86
N GLU A 166 -14.75 -2.72 -7.81
CA GLU A 166 -16.19 -2.87 -7.60
C GLU A 166 -16.56 -4.35 -7.73
N LEU A 167 -17.44 -4.80 -6.82
CA LEU A 167 -18.08 -6.10 -6.93
C LEU A 167 -19.44 -5.89 -7.61
N ALA A 168 -19.61 -6.46 -8.80
CA ALA A 168 -20.86 -6.44 -9.54
C ALA A 168 -21.86 -7.46 -8.98
#